data_0109f2b038d6812cf86e5cd887035ea2
#
_entry.id   0109f2b038d6812cf86e5cd887035ea2
#
_cell.length_a   1.000
_cell.length_b   1.000
_cell.length_c   1.000
_cell.angle_alpha   90.00
_cell.angle_beta   90.00
_cell.angle_gamma   90.00
#
_symmetry.space_group_name_H-M   'P 1'
#
loop_
_entity.id
_entity.type
_entity.pdbx_description
1 polymer ?
#
loop_
_entity_poly.entity_id
_entity_poly.type
_entity_poly.pdbx_seq_one_letter_code
_entity_poly.pdbx_strand_id
1 'polypeptide(L)'
;HAGVASDFSKEGFTWRDFSHVSDLEDIFGHDIFSDFFGRGSIFSDFFGTRRRGFDQPEEYVKSVQVEITLEQAYRGISTEVAIPHMEKCTDCGGSGAEKGTSPKTCTNCKGRGELQQEQLQGFGRIIKIGACPVCRGRGKIIEHPCLSCHGSGEVQKLDKITVKIPPGVDNGTTLRVTADKASGRLKEDIYVSLFVQPHHIFHRQGSDIYMEKTIKLTEAVLGSKVEVPTLDGNALMKIPPGTQTDTLFRLRGSGVPHLKGHGYGDQYVRVI
;
A
#
# COMPACT_ATOMS: atom_id res chain seq x y z
N HIS A 1 -36.34 14.75 14.51
CA HIS A 1 -36.69 15.43 13.27
C HIS A 1 -36.03 14.71 12.11
N ALA A 2 -36.77 13.75 11.53
CA ALA A 2 -36.44 13.11 10.29
C ALA A 2 -37.18 13.89 9.18
N GLY A 3 -36.46 14.28 8.12
CA GLY A 3 -37.09 14.77 6.92
C GLY A 3 -36.43 15.97 6.26
N VAL A 4 -35.23 15.83 5.70
CA VAL A 4 -34.73 16.70 4.63
C VAL A 4 -33.66 15.96 3.77
N ALA A 5 -33.82 14.69 3.51
CA ALA A 5 -32.84 13.93 2.71
C ALA A 5 -33.37 13.38 1.37
N SER A 6 -34.53 13.82 0.89
CA SER A 6 -35.14 13.21 -0.30
C SER A 6 -35.43 14.12 -1.50
N ASP A 7 -34.95 15.38 -1.51
CA ASP A 7 -35.32 16.31 -2.60
C ASP A 7 -34.17 16.84 -3.46
N PHE A 8 -32.95 16.31 -3.32
CA PHE A 8 -31.77 16.79 -4.08
C PHE A 8 -31.51 16.13 -5.44
N SER A 9 -32.43 15.33 -5.99
CA SER A 9 -32.15 14.54 -7.19
C SER A 9 -32.81 15.02 -8.49
N LYS A 10 -33.42 16.21 -8.56
CA LYS A 10 -34.18 16.60 -9.77
C LYS A 10 -33.89 17.96 -10.40
N GLU A 11 -33.01 18.80 -9.87
CA GLU A 11 -32.60 20.02 -10.58
C GLU A 11 -31.09 20.13 -10.60
N GLY A 12 -30.52 20.20 -11.79
CA GLY A 12 -29.07 20.25 -12.02
C GLY A 12 -28.45 21.49 -11.36
N PHE A 13 -27.76 21.27 -10.29
CA PHE A 13 -27.01 22.29 -9.56
C PHE A 13 -25.81 22.75 -10.39
N THR A 14 -25.74 24.03 -10.74
CA THR A 14 -24.59 24.61 -11.43
C THR A 14 -23.83 25.55 -10.51
N TRP A 15 -22.51 25.48 -10.53
CA TRP A 15 -21.59 26.29 -9.72
C TRP A 15 -21.70 27.81 -9.98
N ARG A 16 -22.60 28.25 -10.84
CA ARG A 16 -22.85 29.66 -11.15
C ARG A 16 -23.78 30.37 -10.15
N ASP A 17 -24.45 29.61 -9.28
CA ASP A 17 -25.44 30.14 -8.36
C ASP A 17 -24.86 30.61 -7.02
N PHE A 18 -23.51 30.41 -6.82
CA PHE A 18 -22.83 30.87 -5.61
C PHE A 18 -22.05 32.15 -5.87
N SER A 19 -22.54 33.25 -5.36
CA SER A 19 -21.91 34.57 -5.49
C SER A 19 -20.91 34.92 -4.37
N HIS A 20 -20.94 34.25 -3.22
CA HIS A 20 -20.05 34.51 -2.08
C HIS A 20 -19.70 33.22 -1.32
N VAL A 21 -18.46 33.21 -0.72
CA VAL A 21 -17.94 32.09 0.08
C VAL A 21 -18.77 31.85 1.34
N SER A 22 -19.46 32.87 1.86
CA SER A 22 -20.37 32.79 3.01
C SER A 22 -21.56 31.85 2.80
N ASP A 23 -21.99 31.67 1.56
CA ASP A 23 -23.15 30.83 1.24
C ASP A 23 -22.84 29.32 1.37
N LEU A 24 -21.55 28.96 1.36
CA LEU A 24 -21.08 27.59 1.53
C LEU A 24 -20.93 27.21 3.02
N GLU A 25 -20.62 28.18 3.90
CA GLU A 25 -20.54 27.95 5.34
C GLU A 25 -21.89 27.58 5.94
N ASP A 26 -22.99 28.19 5.44
CA ASP A 26 -24.34 27.93 5.91
C ASP A 26 -24.89 26.55 5.48
N ILE A 27 -24.38 25.98 4.38
CA ILE A 27 -24.83 24.67 3.85
C ILE A 27 -24.07 23.50 4.48
N PHE A 28 -22.76 23.67 4.77
CA PHE A 28 -21.89 22.57 5.21
C PHE A 28 -21.54 22.60 6.70
N GLY A 29 -21.94 23.62 7.43
CA GLY A 29 -21.61 23.79 8.86
C GLY A 29 -20.13 24.15 9.06
N HIS A 30 -19.88 24.97 10.08
CA HIS A 30 -18.56 25.57 10.38
C HIS A 30 -17.45 24.53 10.61
N ASP A 31 -17.78 23.36 11.15
CA ASP A 31 -16.79 22.33 11.50
C ASP A 31 -16.27 21.55 10.28
N ILE A 32 -17.12 21.29 9.28
CA ILE A 32 -16.73 20.57 8.06
C ILE A 32 -15.95 21.49 7.11
N PHE A 33 -16.29 22.77 7.10
CA PHE A 33 -15.61 23.77 6.26
C PHE A 33 -14.20 24.06 6.77
N SER A 34 -13.99 24.14 8.09
CA SER A 34 -12.68 24.38 8.68
C SER A 34 -11.72 23.21 8.50
N ASP A 35 -12.19 21.96 8.53
CA ASP A 35 -11.39 20.77 8.28
C ASP A 35 -11.04 20.59 6.80
N PHE A 36 -11.95 20.98 5.92
CA PHE A 36 -11.76 20.82 4.46
C PHE A 36 -10.93 21.96 3.85
N PHE A 37 -11.01 23.18 4.38
CA PHE A 37 -10.29 24.36 3.90
C PHE A 37 -9.16 24.84 4.81
N GLY A 38 -9.15 24.44 6.09
CA GLY A 38 -8.21 24.94 7.08
C GLY A 38 -6.90 24.16 7.20
N ARG A 39 -6.80 22.96 6.66
CA ARG A 39 -5.63 22.12 6.87
C ARG A 39 -5.21 21.37 5.59
N GLY A 40 -4.59 22.12 4.65
CA GLY A 40 -3.89 21.53 3.49
C GLY A 40 -4.70 21.52 2.20
N SER A 41 -4.93 22.65 1.70
CA SER A 41 -4.84 23.14 0.32
C SER A 41 -4.77 22.10 -0.82
N ILE A 42 -5.88 21.47 -1.13
CA ILE A 42 -6.05 20.84 -2.45
C ILE A 42 -6.37 21.91 -3.52
N PHE A 43 -6.83 23.10 -3.09
CA PHE A 43 -7.19 24.22 -3.99
C PHE A 43 -6.02 25.10 -4.41
N SER A 44 -4.88 25.07 -3.69
CA SER A 44 -3.71 25.86 -4.12
C SER A 44 -3.06 25.31 -5.40
N ASP A 45 -3.25 24.04 -5.70
CA ASP A 45 -2.75 23.41 -6.93
C ASP A 45 -3.64 23.72 -8.15
N PHE A 46 -4.91 24.07 -7.94
CA PHE A 46 -5.86 24.31 -9.03
C PHE A 46 -5.92 25.79 -9.47
N PHE A 47 -5.64 26.73 -8.56
CA PHE A 47 -5.57 28.16 -8.85
C PHE A 47 -4.11 28.66 -8.87
N GLY A 48 -3.39 28.21 -9.85
CA GLY A 48 -2.10 28.62 -10.31
C GLY A 48 -1.49 29.93 -9.76
N THR A 49 -0.76 29.85 -8.68
CA THR A 49 0.39 30.72 -8.47
C THR A 49 1.63 29.85 -8.55
N ARG A 50 2.28 29.87 -9.73
CA ARG A 50 3.60 29.27 -9.96
C ARG A 50 4.60 29.83 -8.95
N ARG A 51 4.63 29.28 -7.74
CA ARG A 51 5.82 29.29 -6.92
C ARG A 51 6.56 28.01 -7.26
N ARG A 52 7.78 28.16 -7.77
CA ARG A 52 8.77 27.12 -7.96
C ARG A 52 8.78 26.26 -6.69
N GLY A 53 8.04 25.14 -6.73
CA GLY A 53 8.21 24.08 -5.78
C GLY A 53 9.62 23.52 -6.00
N PHE A 54 10.41 23.51 -4.97
CA PHE A 54 11.50 22.58 -4.81
C PHE A 54 10.92 21.21 -5.13
N ASP A 55 11.42 20.56 -6.18
CA ASP A 55 11.29 19.13 -6.38
C ASP A 55 11.87 18.48 -5.12
N GLN A 56 11.01 18.19 -4.15
CA GLN A 56 11.36 17.15 -3.19
C GLN A 56 11.45 15.88 -4.02
N PRO A 57 12.59 15.20 -4.04
CA PRO A 57 12.67 13.90 -4.64
C PRO A 57 11.57 13.07 -3.99
N GLU A 58 10.58 12.61 -4.77
CA GLU A 58 9.63 11.60 -4.32
C GLU A 58 10.50 10.46 -3.80
N GLU A 59 10.54 10.31 -2.48
CA GLU A 59 11.15 9.13 -1.88
C GLU A 59 10.37 7.95 -2.45
N TYR A 60 11.01 7.25 -3.34
CA TYR A 60 10.47 6.03 -3.95
C TYR A 60 10.29 5.01 -2.84
N VAL A 61 9.09 5.03 -2.26
CA VAL A 61 8.71 4.13 -1.18
C VAL A 61 8.63 2.73 -1.76
N LYS A 62 9.62 1.90 -1.45
CA LYS A 62 9.61 0.50 -1.85
C LYS A 62 8.51 -0.23 -1.09
N SER A 63 7.49 -0.67 -1.80
CA SER A 63 6.43 -1.51 -1.26
C SER A 63 6.53 -2.92 -1.83
N VAL A 64 6.42 -3.92 -0.97
CA VAL A 64 6.39 -5.33 -1.35
C VAL A 64 5.13 -5.96 -0.77
N GLN A 65 4.46 -6.78 -1.57
CA GLN A 65 3.28 -7.52 -1.14
C GLN A 65 3.68 -8.94 -0.73
N VAL A 66 3.16 -9.39 0.41
CA VAL A 66 3.40 -10.73 0.94
C VAL A 66 2.06 -11.38 1.24
N GLU A 67 1.82 -12.54 0.66
CA GLU A 67 0.65 -13.35 0.93
C GLU A 67 0.95 -14.32 2.07
N ILE A 68 0.02 -14.39 3.03
CA ILE A 68 0.08 -15.29 4.19
C ILE A 68 -1.24 -16.03 4.34
N THR A 69 -1.21 -17.22 4.95
CA THR A 69 -2.42 -17.95 5.29
C THR A 69 -3.04 -17.43 6.59
N LEU A 70 -4.29 -17.79 6.87
CA LEU A 70 -4.99 -17.40 8.09
C LEU A 70 -4.29 -17.97 9.36
N GLU A 71 -3.74 -19.18 9.28
CA GLU A 71 -2.99 -19.82 10.39
C GLU A 71 -1.65 -19.11 10.64
N GLN A 72 -1.00 -18.64 9.56
CA GLN A 72 0.22 -17.84 9.67
C GLN A 72 -0.08 -16.48 10.31
N ALA A 73 -1.20 -15.85 9.93
CA ALA A 73 -1.66 -14.62 10.56
C ALA A 73 -2.05 -14.82 12.04
N TYR A 74 -2.58 -16.00 12.39
CA TYR A 74 -2.91 -16.37 13.76
C TYR A 74 -1.66 -16.53 14.63
N ARG A 75 -0.68 -17.32 14.17
CA ARG A 75 0.53 -17.65 14.98
C ARG A 75 1.63 -16.61 14.89
N GLY A 76 1.60 -15.76 13.84
CA GLY A 76 2.74 -14.97 13.43
C GLY A 76 3.81 -15.84 12.75
N ILE A 77 4.58 -15.24 11.88
CA ILE A 77 5.63 -15.93 11.13
C ILE A 77 6.81 -15.00 10.85
N SER A 78 7.99 -15.58 10.71
CA SER A 78 9.15 -14.91 10.14
C SER A 78 9.37 -15.43 8.72
N THR A 79 9.25 -14.59 7.72
CA THR A 79 9.40 -14.96 6.32
C THR A 79 10.50 -14.17 5.65
N GLU A 80 11.16 -14.78 4.66
CA GLU A 80 12.14 -14.09 3.82
C GLU A 80 11.43 -13.44 2.65
N VAL A 81 11.69 -12.16 2.46
CA VAL A 81 11.14 -11.38 1.35
C VAL A 81 12.28 -10.91 0.47
N ALA A 82 12.18 -11.17 -0.83
CA ALA A 82 13.14 -10.70 -1.80
C ALA A 82 12.80 -9.27 -2.24
N ILE A 83 13.73 -8.35 -2.04
CA ILE A 83 13.53 -6.95 -2.36
C ILE A 83 14.47 -6.56 -3.49
N PRO A 84 13.93 -6.04 -4.60
CA PRO A 84 14.76 -5.53 -5.67
C PRO A 84 15.42 -4.22 -5.26
N HIS A 85 16.71 -4.15 -5.40
CA HIS A 85 17.47 -2.92 -5.25
C HIS A 85 18.43 -2.72 -6.42
N MET A 86 18.81 -1.47 -6.67
CA MET A 86 19.78 -1.14 -7.71
C MET A 86 21.17 -1.06 -7.09
N GLU A 87 22.09 -1.85 -7.64
CA GLU A 87 23.51 -1.86 -7.23
C GLU A 87 24.39 -1.45 -8.40
N LYS A 88 25.52 -0.84 -8.09
CA LYS A 88 26.50 -0.50 -9.13
C LYS A 88 26.93 -1.75 -9.86
N CYS A 89 26.89 -1.72 -11.18
CA CYS A 89 27.34 -2.81 -12.02
C CYS A 89 28.82 -3.11 -11.76
N THR A 90 29.12 -4.33 -11.33
CA THR A 90 30.48 -4.78 -11.03
C THR A 90 31.39 -4.81 -12.25
N ASP A 91 30.83 -5.07 -13.43
CA ASP A 91 31.58 -5.21 -14.67
C ASP A 91 32.11 -3.90 -15.20
N CYS A 92 31.32 -2.84 -15.12
CA CYS A 92 31.73 -1.49 -15.56
C CYS A 92 32.04 -0.52 -14.42
N GLY A 93 31.89 -0.94 -13.15
CA GLY A 93 32.13 -0.08 -12.00
C GLY A 93 31.19 1.12 -11.91
N GLY A 94 29.98 1.02 -12.52
CA GLY A 94 28.99 2.10 -12.54
C GLY A 94 29.13 3.08 -13.71
N SER A 95 30.11 2.90 -14.62
CA SER A 95 30.30 3.79 -15.78
C SER A 95 29.24 3.60 -16.87
N GLY A 96 28.60 2.44 -16.95
CA GLY A 96 27.72 2.02 -18.03
C GLY A 96 28.44 1.66 -19.33
N ALA A 97 29.74 1.88 -19.44
CA ALA A 97 30.54 1.59 -20.62
C ALA A 97 31.19 0.21 -20.50
N GLU A 98 31.48 -0.42 -21.62
CA GLU A 98 32.19 -1.68 -21.69
C GLU A 98 33.61 -1.55 -21.09
N LYS A 99 34.13 -2.65 -20.49
CA LYS A 99 35.48 -2.70 -19.94
C LYS A 99 36.51 -2.22 -20.96
N GLY A 100 37.33 -1.26 -20.58
CA GLY A 100 38.37 -0.66 -21.44
C GLY A 100 37.89 0.54 -22.25
N THR A 101 36.60 0.88 -22.20
CA THR A 101 36.04 2.09 -22.78
C THR A 101 35.57 3.07 -21.70
N SER A 102 35.48 4.35 -22.07
CA SER A 102 35.00 5.37 -21.16
C SER A 102 33.90 6.20 -21.80
N PRO A 103 32.87 6.65 -21.01
CA PRO A 103 31.87 7.54 -21.52
C PRO A 103 32.46 8.85 -22.01
N LYS A 104 32.08 9.27 -23.23
CA LYS A 104 32.50 10.55 -23.83
C LYS A 104 31.56 11.68 -23.41
N THR A 105 32.10 12.88 -23.21
CA THR A 105 31.25 14.05 -22.94
C THR A 105 30.34 14.33 -24.13
N CYS A 106 29.06 14.54 -23.88
CA CYS A 106 28.11 14.85 -24.93
C CYS A 106 28.45 16.18 -25.59
N THR A 107 28.72 16.15 -26.89
CA THR A 107 29.10 17.34 -27.68
C THR A 107 27.96 18.35 -27.78
N ASN A 108 26.72 17.89 -27.80
CA ASN A 108 25.53 18.74 -27.98
C ASN A 108 25.25 19.62 -26.76
N CYS A 109 25.32 19.06 -25.53
CA CYS A 109 25.09 19.81 -24.30
C CYS A 109 26.41 20.13 -23.55
N LYS A 110 27.55 19.77 -24.10
CA LYS A 110 28.88 19.98 -23.50
C LYS A 110 28.97 19.45 -22.06
N GLY A 111 28.33 18.31 -21.79
CA GLY A 111 28.33 17.67 -20.48
C GLY A 111 27.24 18.14 -19.52
N ARG A 112 26.45 19.16 -19.84
CA ARG A 112 25.42 19.70 -18.94
C ARG A 112 24.20 18.79 -18.77
N GLY A 113 23.94 17.90 -19.70
CA GLY A 113 22.73 17.07 -19.71
C GLY A 113 21.47 17.78 -20.22
N GLU A 114 21.45 19.10 -20.18
CA GLU A 114 20.30 19.95 -20.50
C GLU A 114 20.63 20.93 -21.61
N LEU A 115 19.62 21.31 -22.36
CA LEU A 115 19.68 22.36 -23.39
C LEU A 115 18.68 23.45 -23.03
N GLN A 116 19.15 24.69 -23.14
CA GLN A 116 18.30 25.87 -23.04
C GLN A 116 17.81 26.24 -24.47
N GLN A 117 16.52 26.22 -24.65
CA GLN A 117 15.87 26.69 -25.85
C GLN A 117 15.18 28.02 -25.55
N GLU A 118 15.62 29.08 -26.25
CA GLU A 118 14.96 30.36 -26.19
C GLU A 118 13.84 30.39 -27.25
N GLN A 119 12.62 30.58 -26.82
CA GLN A 119 11.46 30.83 -27.67
C GLN A 119 11.00 32.27 -27.47
N LEU A 120 10.97 33.04 -28.58
CA LEU A 120 10.33 34.34 -28.61
C LEU A 120 8.82 34.11 -28.79
N GLN A 121 8.03 34.44 -27.78
CA GLN A 121 6.56 34.45 -27.90
C GLN A 121 6.06 35.86 -27.60
N GLY A 122 5.60 36.57 -28.64
CA GLY A 122 5.11 37.94 -28.49
C GLY A 122 6.19 38.91 -28.01
N PHE A 123 5.93 39.60 -26.89
CA PHE A 123 6.85 40.58 -26.28
C PHE A 123 7.81 39.99 -25.23
N GLY A 124 7.91 38.67 -25.09
CA GLY A 124 8.74 38.05 -24.06
C GLY A 124 9.65 36.94 -24.59
N ARG A 125 10.82 36.78 -23.95
CA ARG A 125 11.70 35.59 -24.10
C ARG A 125 11.33 34.55 -23.10
N ILE A 126 10.96 33.35 -23.52
CA ILE A 126 10.73 32.19 -22.68
C ILE A 126 11.95 31.26 -22.85
N ILE A 127 12.65 31.01 -21.76
CA ILE A 127 13.75 30.03 -21.75
C ILE A 127 13.15 28.72 -21.27
N LYS A 128 13.10 27.71 -22.16
CA LYS A 128 12.73 26.33 -21.80
C LYS A 128 14.02 25.54 -21.59
N ILE A 129 14.18 25.01 -20.39
CA ILE A 129 15.25 24.06 -20.07
C ILE A 129 14.69 22.66 -20.26
N GLY A 130 15.31 21.87 -21.11
CA GLY A 130 14.89 20.51 -21.40
C GLY A 130 16.07 19.55 -21.44
N ALA A 131 15.82 18.26 -21.16
CA ALA A 131 16.85 17.24 -21.28
C ALA A 131 17.43 17.18 -22.69
N CYS A 132 18.74 17.07 -22.79
CA CYS A 132 19.43 16.97 -24.08
C CYS A 132 18.96 15.72 -24.85
N PRO A 133 18.43 15.82 -26.07
CA PRO A 133 17.88 14.69 -26.82
C PRO A 133 18.94 13.64 -27.17
N VAL A 134 20.21 14.04 -27.30
CA VAL A 134 21.31 13.13 -27.64
C VAL A 134 21.73 12.25 -26.46
N CYS A 135 21.96 12.83 -25.30
CA CYS A 135 22.38 12.09 -24.11
C CYS A 135 21.24 11.80 -23.13
N ARG A 136 20.02 12.27 -23.39
CA ARG A 136 18.82 12.07 -22.57
C ARG A 136 19.03 12.47 -21.11
N GLY A 137 19.65 13.63 -20.88
CA GLY A 137 19.92 14.15 -19.53
C GLY A 137 21.23 13.70 -18.92
N ARG A 138 21.91 12.66 -19.43
CA ARG A 138 23.11 12.08 -18.81
C ARG A 138 24.38 12.93 -18.92
N GLY A 139 24.44 13.89 -19.83
CA GLY A 139 25.64 14.70 -20.11
C GLY A 139 26.76 13.92 -20.81
N LYS A 140 26.68 12.59 -20.88
CA LYS A 140 27.68 11.69 -21.45
C LYS A 140 27.06 10.76 -22.50
N ILE A 141 27.85 10.32 -23.45
CA ILE A 141 27.45 9.37 -24.50
C ILE A 141 28.30 8.12 -24.31
N ILE A 142 27.67 6.96 -24.32
CA ILE A 142 28.30 5.65 -24.25
C ILE A 142 28.24 5.05 -25.66
N GLU A 143 29.39 4.90 -26.32
CA GLU A 143 29.47 4.30 -27.65
C GLU A 143 29.38 2.77 -27.59
N HIS A 144 30.02 2.18 -26.56
CA HIS A 144 29.98 0.74 -26.31
C HIS A 144 29.35 0.50 -24.95
N PRO A 145 28.04 0.18 -24.90
CA PRO A 145 27.37 -0.08 -23.63
C PRO A 145 27.83 -1.38 -23.00
N CYS A 146 27.97 -1.38 -21.69
CA CYS A 146 28.29 -2.58 -20.90
C CYS A 146 27.19 -3.63 -21.11
N LEU A 147 27.57 -4.87 -21.41
CA LEU A 147 26.64 -5.98 -21.70
C LEU A 147 25.78 -6.33 -20.50
N SER A 148 26.31 -6.22 -19.27
CA SER A 148 25.60 -6.61 -18.06
C SER A 148 24.55 -5.60 -17.60
N CYS A 149 24.78 -4.29 -17.80
CA CYS A 149 23.85 -3.25 -17.37
C CYS A 149 23.23 -2.46 -18.53
N HIS A 150 23.53 -2.82 -19.77
CA HIS A 150 23.01 -2.18 -20.98
C HIS A 150 23.14 -0.64 -20.99
N GLY A 151 24.25 -0.14 -20.40
CA GLY A 151 24.55 1.29 -20.37
C GLY A 151 23.93 2.07 -19.19
N SER A 152 23.19 1.42 -18.28
CA SER A 152 22.63 2.06 -17.09
C SER A 152 23.68 2.38 -16.01
N GLY A 153 24.74 1.56 -15.93
CA GLY A 153 25.74 1.61 -14.86
C GLY A 153 25.30 0.89 -13.59
N GLU A 154 24.03 0.46 -13.50
CA GLU A 154 23.45 -0.23 -12.36
C GLU A 154 22.77 -1.51 -12.80
N VAL A 155 22.75 -2.50 -11.92
CA VAL A 155 22.07 -3.78 -12.12
C VAL A 155 21.10 -3.99 -10.97
N GLN A 156 19.95 -4.57 -11.28
CA GLN A 156 18.98 -4.94 -10.28
C GLN A 156 19.43 -6.23 -9.60
N LYS A 157 19.57 -6.18 -8.27
CA LYS A 157 19.78 -7.37 -7.43
C LYS A 157 18.61 -7.57 -6.49
N LEU A 158 18.41 -8.81 -6.07
CA LEU A 158 17.41 -9.20 -5.10
C LEU A 158 18.10 -9.48 -3.77
N ASP A 159 17.85 -8.64 -2.77
CA ASP A 159 18.28 -8.90 -1.40
C ASP A 159 17.17 -9.61 -0.64
N LYS A 160 17.54 -10.65 0.10
CA LYS A 160 16.61 -11.35 0.99
C LYS A 160 16.67 -10.71 2.36
N ILE A 161 15.54 -10.21 2.81
CA ILE A 161 15.39 -9.71 4.17
C ILE A 161 14.38 -10.57 4.93
N THR A 162 14.65 -10.82 6.21
CA THR A 162 13.74 -11.54 7.08
C THR A 162 12.76 -10.55 7.70
N VAL A 163 11.48 -10.71 7.38
CA VAL A 163 10.39 -9.91 7.93
C VAL A 163 9.67 -10.72 9.01
N LYS A 164 9.61 -10.15 10.21
CA LYS A 164 8.87 -10.73 11.32
C LYS A 164 7.45 -10.19 11.33
N ILE A 165 6.49 -11.05 11.04
CA ILE A 165 5.06 -10.75 11.03
C ILE A 165 4.49 -11.11 12.40
N PRO A 166 3.95 -10.15 13.16
CA PRO A 166 3.36 -10.43 14.45
C PRO A 166 2.04 -11.20 14.32
N PRO A 167 1.63 -11.95 15.38
CA PRO A 167 0.32 -12.60 15.39
C PRO A 167 -0.80 -11.56 15.41
N GLY A 168 -1.94 -11.90 14.81
CA GLY A 168 -3.13 -11.04 14.80
C GLY A 168 -3.19 -10.03 13.66
N VAL A 169 -2.21 -10.01 12.75
CA VAL A 169 -2.24 -9.10 11.59
C VAL A 169 -3.50 -9.27 10.77
N ASP A 170 -4.02 -8.17 10.25
CA ASP A 170 -5.21 -8.14 9.42
C ASP A 170 -4.84 -8.00 7.94
N ASN A 171 -5.80 -8.31 7.06
CA ASN A 171 -5.63 -8.12 5.62
C ASN A 171 -5.38 -6.62 5.31
N GLY A 172 -4.41 -6.33 4.44
CA GLY A 172 -4.00 -4.96 4.11
C GLY A 172 -3.10 -4.28 5.16
N THR A 173 -2.71 -4.99 6.23
CA THR A 173 -1.75 -4.43 7.20
C THR A 173 -0.42 -4.15 6.54
N THR A 174 0.11 -2.93 6.72
CA THR A 174 1.43 -2.55 6.22
C THR A 174 2.43 -2.50 7.35
N LEU A 175 3.52 -3.26 7.22
CA LEU A 175 4.65 -3.28 8.15
C LEU A 175 5.79 -2.44 7.58
N ARG A 176 6.35 -1.55 8.41
CA ARG A 176 7.57 -0.83 8.08
C ARG A 176 8.76 -1.65 8.56
N VAL A 177 9.62 -2.02 7.65
CA VAL A 177 10.84 -2.79 7.92
C VAL A 177 12.03 -1.95 7.50
N THR A 178 12.96 -1.71 8.42
CA THR A 178 14.21 -1.01 8.11
C THR A 178 15.25 -2.05 7.72
N ALA A 179 15.72 -2.00 6.48
CA ALA A 179 16.78 -2.84 5.98
C ALA A 179 18.10 -2.05 5.91
N ASP A 180 19.18 -2.69 6.34
CA ASP A 180 20.51 -2.14 6.12
C ASP A 180 20.88 -2.37 4.64
N LYS A 181 21.24 -1.31 3.91
CA LYS A 181 21.76 -1.47 2.55
C LYS A 181 23.04 -2.30 2.59
N ALA A 182 23.22 -3.18 1.61
CA ALA A 182 24.42 -3.98 1.44
C ALA A 182 25.72 -3.14 1.39
N SER A 183 25.60 -1.83 1.11
CA SER A 183 26.70 -0.86 1.16
C SER A 183 27.01 -0.29 2.57
N GLY A 184 26.26 -0.70 3.60
CA GLY A 184 26.57 -0.39 5.02
C GLY A 184 26.36 1.06 5.49
N ARG A 185 25.84 1.97 4.66
CA ARG A 185 25.79 3.41 5.01
C ARG A 185 24.41 4.06 5.07
N LEU A 186 23.38 3.42 4.58
CA LEU A 186 22.02 4.00 4.58
C LEU A 186 20.99 2.92 4.94
N LYS A 187 20.19 3.22 5.95
CA LYS A 187 18.98 2.45 6.28
C LYS A 187 17.90 2.85 5.29
N GLU A 188 17.24 1.87 4.71
CA GLU A 188 16.12 2.09 3.81
C GLU A 188 14.86 1.53 4.44
N ASP A 189 13.81 2.33 4.47
CA ASP A 189 12.51 1.90 4.95
C ASP A 189 11.75 1.20 3.83
N ILE A 190 11.32 0.00 4.10
CA ILE A 190 10.57 -0.83 3.18
C ILE A 190 9.21 -1.09 3.79
N TYR A 191 8.18 -0.89 2.99
CA TYR A 191 6.80 -1.14 3.40
C TYR A 191 6.34 -2.49 2.86
N VAL A 192 6.01 -3.40 3.78
CA VAL A 192 5.54 -4.73 3.45
C VAL A 192 4.03 -4.77 3.69
N SER A 193 3.25 -4.87 2.63
CA SER A 193 1.80 -5.00 2.68
C SER A 193 1.41 -6.47 2.75
N LEU A 194 0.67 -6.86 3.78
CA LEU A 194 0.27 -8.24 4.04
C LEU A 194 -1.11 -8.51 3.45
N PHE A 195 -1.23 -9.61 2.71
CA PHE A 195 -2.49 -10.13 2.21
C PHE A 195 -2.77 -11.48 2.84
N VAL A 196 -3.87 -11.54 3.62
CA VAL A 196 -4.31 -12.80 4.21
C VAL A 196 -5.20 -13.52 3.21
N GLN A 197 -4.78 -14.72 2.79
CA GLN A 197 -5.54 -15.53 1.85
C GLN A 197 -6.88 -15.96 2.47
N PRO A 198 -7.99 -15.98 1.68
CA PRO A 198 -9.26 -16.52 2.13
C PRO A 198 -9.11 -17.98 2.54
N HIS A 199 -9.70 -18.34 3.68
CA HIS A 199 -9.67 -19.73 4.15
C HIS A 199 -10.96 -20.46 3.76
N HIS A 200 -10.87 -21.76 3.44
CA HIS A 200 -12.00 -22.55 2.90
C HIS A 200 -13.08 -22.88 3.95
N ILE A 201 -12.75 -22.88 5.24
CA ILE A 201 -13.70 -23.18 6.34
C ILE A 201 -14.02 -21.91 7.15
N PHE A 202 -13.01 -21.07 7.38
CA PHE A 202 -13.10 -19.95 8.28
C PHE A 202 -13.30 -18.65 7.56
N HIS A 203 -14.25 -17.86 8.03
CA HIS A 203 -14.47 -16.49 7.58
C HIS A 203 -14.11 -15.53 8.71
N ARG A 204 -13.07 -14.71 8.50
CA ARG A 204 -12.57 -13.77 9.51
C ARG A 204 -13.30 -12.44 9.42
N GLN A 205 -13.73 -11.92 10.58
CA GLN A 205 -14.25 -10.55 10.72
C GLN A 205 -13.55 -9.87 11.91
N GLY A 206 -12.55 -9.02 11.63
CA GLY A 206 -11.72 -8.44 12.67
C GLY A 206 -10.92 -9.50 13.42
N SER A 207 -11.14 -9.64 14.73
CA SER A 207 -10.52 -10.69 15.55
C SER A 207 -11.37 -11.94 15.68
N ASP A 208 -12.63 -11.90 15.24
CA ASP A 208 -13.55 -13.03 15.34
C ASP A 208 -13.54 -13.89 14.08
N ILE A 209 -13.88 -15.17 14.26
CA ILE A 209 -13.93 -16.17 13.20
C ILE A 209 -15.32 -16.77 13.13
N TYR A 210 -15.82 -16.92 11.91
CA TYR A 210 -17.10 -17.53 11.62
C TYR A 210 -16.91 -18.80 10.81
N MET A 211 -17.68 -19.83 11.12
CA MET A 211 -17.73 -21.05 10.32
C MET A 211 -19.10 -21.68 10.37
N GLU A 212 -19.36 -22.56 9.41
CA GLU A 212 -20.57 -23.37 9.35
C GLU A 212 -20.26 -24.82 9.70
N LYS A 213 -21.15 -25.44 10.48
CA LYS A 213 -21.04 -26.85 10.86
C LYS A 213 -22.36 -27.55 10.62
N THR A 214 -22.35 -28.49 9.71
CA THR A 214 -23.50 -29.39 9.49
C THR A 214 -23.54 -30.44 10.62
N ILE A 215 -24.74 -30.62 11.21
CA ILE A 215 -25.00 -31.65 12.23
C ILE A 215 -26.15 -32.54 11.77
N LYS A 216 -26.24 -33.72 12.39
CA LYS A 216 -27.37 -34.63 12.14
C LYS A 216 -28.61 -34.17 12.90
N LEU A 217 -29.80 -34.40 12.34
CA LEU A 217 -31.06 -34.09 13.00
C LEU A 217 -31.17 -34.73 14.40
N THR A 218 -30.70 -35.97 14.56
CA THR A 218 -30.65 -36.66 15.88
C THR A 218 -29.80 -35.92 16.89
N GLU A 219 -28.67 -35.34 16.46
CA GLU A 219 -27.78 -34.55 17.32
C GLU A 219 -28.41 -33.22 17.73
N ALA A 220 -29.17 -32.61 16.84
CA ALA A 220 -29.96 -31.39 17.12
C ALA A 220 -31.10 -31.62 18.10
N VAL A 221 -31.82 -32.74 17.96
CA VAL A 221 -33.01 -33.05 18.79
C VAL A 221 -32.59 -33.55 20.19
N LEU A 222 -31.67 -34.47 20.24
CA LEU A 222 -31.26 -35.09 21.51
C LEU A 222 -30.16 -34.30 22.24
N GLY A 223 -29.49 -33.41 21.56
CA GLY A 223 -28.29 -32.76 22.02
C GLY A 223 -27.07 -33.68 21.88
N SER A 224 -25.92 -33.10 21.67
CA SER A 224 -24.67 -33.86 21.49
C SER A 224 -23.44 -33.02 21.85
N LYS A 225 -22.29 -33.67 21.83
CA LYS A 225 -20.99 -33.01 21.83
C LYS A 225 -20.36 -33.20 20.43
N VAL A 226 -20.13 -32.12 19.74
CA VAL A 226 -19.61 -32.13 18.37
C VAL A 226 -18.22 -31.53 18.39
N GLU A 227 -17.30 -32.18 17.68
CA GLU A 227 -15.97 -31.67 17.46
C GLU A 227 -15.98 -30.62 16.34
N VAL A 228 -15.40 -29.47 16.66
CA VAL A 228 -15.36 -28.29 15.77
C VAL A 228 -13.90 -27.88 15.57
N PRO A 229 -13.43 -27.73 14.33
CA PRO A 229 -12.09 -27.20 14.07
C PRO A 229 -11.98 -25.75 14.54
N THR A 230 -10.82 -25.43 15.10
CA THR A 230 -10.41 -24.08 15.47
C THR A 230 -9.03 -23.78 14.87
N LEU A 231 -8.55 -22.56 14.92
CA LEU A 231 -7.20 -22.21 14.43
C LEU A 231 -6.08 -22.86 15.23
N ASP A 232 -6.36 -23.27 16.46
CA ASP A 232 -5.38 -23.93 17.34
C ASP A 232 -5.59 -25.46 17.50
N GLY A 233 -6.47 -26.04 16.70
CA GLY A 233 -6.79 -27.46 16.72
C GLY A 233 -8.28 -27.72 16.74
N ASN A 234 -8.73 -28.74 17.50
CA ASN A 234 -10.15 -29.10 17.60
C ASN A 234 -10.69 -28.78 18.98
N ALA A 235 -11.91 -28.23 19.05
CA ALA A 235 -12.63 -27.97 20.31
C ALA A 235 -13.93 -28.78 20.36
N LEU A 236 -14.31 -29.22 21.53
CA LEU A 236 -15.60 -29.88 21.77
C LEU A 236 -16.68 -28.86 22.10
N MET A 237 -17.64 -28.70 21.20
CA MET A 237 -18.81 -27.86 21.36
C MET A 237 -20.02 -28.68 21.83
N LYS A 238 -20.69 -28.21 22.89
CA LYS A 238 -21.91 -28.85 23.41
C LYS A 238 -23.12 -28.21 22.68
N ILE A 239 -23.92 -29.07 22.03
CA ILE A 239 -25.18 -28.70 21.39
C ILE A 239 -26.32 -29.09 22.36
N PRO A 240 -27.15 -28.14 22.82
CA PRO A 240 -28.32 -28.43 23.62
C PRO A 240 -29.38 -29.18 22.81
N PRO A 241 -30.23 -29.99 23.48
CA PRO A 241 -31.39 -30.61 22.79
C PRO A 241 -32.37 -29.54 22.30
N GLY A 242 -32.94 -29.77 21.12
CA GLY A 242 -33.89 -28.83 20.48
C GLY A 242 -33.21 -27.66 19.76
N THR A 243 -31.92 -27.75 19.46
CA THR A 243 -31.20 -26.74 18.67
C THR A 243 -31.79 -26.64 17.27
N GLN A 244 -32.08 -25.41 16.84
CA GLN A 244 -32.64 -25.14 15.50
C GLN A 244 -31.52 -24.78 14.53
N THR A 245 -31.84 -24.92 13.24
CA THR A 245 -30.92 -24.47 12.17
C THR A 245 -30.60 -22.99 12.30
N ASP A 246 -29.46 -22.56 11.82
CA ASP A 246 -28.91 -21.19 11.90
C ASP A 246 -28.60 -20.69 13.32
N THR A 247 -28.64 -21.59 14.34
CA THR A 247 -28.22 -21.23 15.69
C THR A 247 -26.73 -20.98 15.72
N LEU A 248 -26.31 -19.83 16.30
CA LEU A 248 -24.92 -19.44 16.49
C LEU A 248 -24.42 -19.84 17.86
N PHE A 249 -23.38 -20.64 17.89
CA PHE A 249 -22.63 -20.98 19.10
C PHE A 249 -21.32 -20.21 19.16
N ARG A 250 -20.99 -19.66 20.33
CA ARG A 250 -19.78 -18.88 20.57
C ARG A 250 -18.78 -19.70 21.37
N LEU A 251 -17.61 -19.90 20.80
CA LEU A 251 -16.42 -20.45 21.47
C LEU A 251 -15.51 -19.29 21.88
N ARG A 252 -15.49 -18.98 23.17
CA ARG A 252 -14.76 -17.86 23.70
C ARG A 252 -13.26 -18.04 23.56
N GLY A 253 -12.56 -16.99 23.10
CA GLY A 253 -11.10 -16.98 23.00
C GLY A 253 -10.53 -17.91 21.92
N SER A 254 -11.38 -18.41 20.99
CA SER A 254 -10.94 -19.27 19.88
C SER A 254 -10.80 -18.51 18.56
N GLY A 255 -10.87 -17.18 18.59
CA GLY A 255 -10.61 -16.30 17.45
C GLY A 255 -9.14 -15.94 17.28
N VAL A 256 -8.86 -14.92 16.49
CA VAL A 256 -7.50 -14.40 16.20
C VAL A 256 -7.02 -13.53 17.37
N PRO A 257 -5.72 -13.56 17.71
CA PRO A 257 -5.16 -12.66 18.72
C PRO A 257 -5.29 -11.19 18.31
N HIS A 258 -5.46 -10.32 19.28
CA HIS A 258 -5.50 -8.88 19.03
C HIS A 258 -4.10 -8.34 18.73
N LEU A 259 -3.92 -7.64 17.60
CA LEU A 259 -2.63 -7.06 17.19
C LEU A 259 -2.11 -6.00 18.18
N LYS A 260 -3.01 -5.20 18.75
CA LYS A 260 -2.70 -4.13 19.74
C LYS A 260 -3.43 -4.39 21.06
N GLY A 261 -3.05 -5.44 21.78
CA GLY A 261 -3.72 -5.72 23.04
C GLY A 261 -3.42 -7.11 23.56
N HIS A 262 -4.14 -7.49 24.61
CA HIS A 262 -4.08 -8.83 25.17
C HIS A 262 -5.37 -9.57 24.87
N GLY A 263 -5.27 -10.89 24.65
CA GLY A 263 -6.42 -11.75 24.42
C GLY A 263 -6.67 -12.10 22.96
N TYR A 264 -7.73 -12.84 22.75
CA TYR A 264 -8.16 -13.40 21.47
C TYR A 264 -9.61 -12.99 21.23
N GLY A 265 -9.99 -12.92 19.96
CA GLY A 265 -11.39 -12.88 19.57
C GLY A 265 -12.10 -14.19 19.84
N ASP A 266 -13.32 -14.30 19.40
CA ASP A 266 -14.15 -15.48 19.59
C ASP A 266 -14.38 -16.21 18.25
N GLN A 267 -14.73 -17.49 18.34
CA GLN A 267 -15.18 -18.24 17.17
C GLN A 267 -16.68 -18.47 17.24
N TYR A 268 -17.37 -18.13 16.16
CA TYR A 268 -18.80 -18.32 15.99
C TYR A 268 -19.06 -19.48 15.03
N VAL A 269 -19.80 -20.45 15.51
CA VAL A 269 -20.17 -21.64 14.76
C VAL A 269 -21.67 -21.60 14.46
N ARG A 270 -22.01 -21.46 13.18
CA ARG A 270 -23.39 -21.56 12.72
C ARG A 270 -23.70 -23.01 12.43
N VAL A 271 -24.71 -23.54 13.10
CA VAL A 271 -25.16 -24.92 12.94
C VAL A 271 -26.21 -24.98 11.84
N ILE A 272 -26.02 -25.90 10.90
CA ILE A 272 -26.90 -26.14 9.76
C ILE A 272 -27.38 -27.59 9.80
#